data_3c90da6ec2ed5e482c2476dbc74ecc80
#
_entry.id   3c90da6ec2ed5e482c2476dbc74ecc80
#
_cell.length_a   1.000
_cell.length_b   1.000
_cell.length_c   1.000
_cell.angle_alpha   90.00
_cell.angle_beta   90.00
_cell.angle_gamma   90.00
#
_symmetry.space_group_name_H-M   'P 1'
#
loop_
_entity.id
_entity.type
_entity.pdbx_description
1 polymer ?
#
loop_
_entity_poly.entity_id
_entity_poly.type
_entity_poly.pdbx_seq_one_letter_code
_entity_poly.pdbx_strand_id
1 'polypeptide(L)'
;FDMPDMTEESFAEHRAAECSSLSVHHNSYLLAAFLLAYRYKKNPVYLEIGRRGLETLMAAYPETELEHSETQEKCRLVFPLAALYDATKDEKHREMLYRVVADLEKVKHPSGGYYEWDTEYRAKYSRVSSTECSLLTENGDPVADLLYSVNWLPIGFAYAYYATGDEWFRQLWKDIVGFC
;
A
#
# COMPACT_ATOMS: atom_id res chain seq x y z
N PHE A 1 6.76 -9.18 19.69
CA PHE A 1 6.50 -10.38 18.89
C PHE A 1 7.24 -11.53 19.57
N ASP A 2 6.55 -12.29 20.39
CA ASP A 2 7.03 -13.62 20.74
C ASP A 2 6.88 -14.47 19.49
N MET A 3 7.98 -14.66 18.78
CA MET A 3 8.04 -15.66 17.72
C MET A 3 7.78 -17.01 18.38
N PRO A 4 6.69 -17.70 18.03
CA PRO A 4 6.52 -19.06 18.54
C PRO A 4 7.71 -19.90 18.10
N ASP A 5 8.13 -20.83 18.94
CA ASP A 5 9.19 -21.78 18.58
C ASP A 5 8.83 -22.42 17.24
N MET A 6 9.55 -22.05 16.19
CA MET A 6 9.32 -22.54 14.83
C MET A 6 9.85 -23.95 14.73
N THR A 7 9.02 -24.91 15.06
CA THR A 7 9.27 -26.33 14.76
C THR A 7 8.85 -26.66 13.33
N GLU A 8 9.39 -27.73 12.75
CA GLU A 8 8.94 -28.18 11.41
C GLU A 8 7.43 -28.45 11.36
N GLU A 9 6.86 -28.91 12.48
CA GLU A 9 5.44 -29.20 12.62
C GLU A 9 4.60 -27.91 12.64
N SER A 10 4.98 -26.92 13.46
CA SER A 10 4.31 -25.61 13.48
C SER A 10 4.45 -24.85 12.15
N PHE A 11 5.58 -25.01 11.46
CA PHE A 11 5.77 -24.44 10.12
C PHE A 11 4.86 -25.13 9.08
N ALA A 12 4.70 -26.45 9.17
CA ALA A 12 3.79 -27.18 8.29
C ALA A 12 2.33 -26.79 8.54
N GLU A 13 1.92 -26.62 9.79
CA GLU A 13 0.60 -26.13 10.16
C GLU A 13 0.35 -24.71 9.67
N HIS A 14 1.29 -23.79 9.86
CA HIS A 14 1.20 -22.43 9.35
C HIS A 14 1.17 -22.36 7.82
N ARG A 15 1.91 -23.25 7.16
CA ARG A 15 1.90 -23.35 5.69
C ARG A 15 0.60 -23.93 5.16
N ALA A 16 -0.05 -24.82 5.90
CA ALA A 16 -1.34 -25.43 5.54
C ALA A 16 -2.52 -24.51 5.90
N ALA A 17 -2.35 -23.60 6.89
CA ALA A 17 -3.36 -22.62 7.21
C ALA A 17 -3.55 -21.67 6.00
N GLU A 18 -4.81 -21.44 5.64
CA GLU A 18 -5.14 -20.40 4.67
C GLU A 18 -4.82 -19.03 5.27
N CYS A 19 -3.57 -18.62 5.14
CA CYS A 19 -3.15 -17.26 5.49
C CYS A 19 -3.61 -16.31 4.40
N SER A 20 -4.84 -15.91 4.44
CA SER A 20 -5.40 -14.84 3.61
C SER A 20 -5.53 -13.55 4.42
N SER A 21 -4.41 -13.06 4.97
CA SER A 21 -4.41 -11.70 5.51
C SER A 21 -4.60 -10.72 4.37
N LEU A 22 -5.69 -9.97 4.39
CA LEU A 22 -5.98 -8.88 3.47
C LEU A 22 -5.41 -7.55 3.97
N SER A 23 -4.46 -7.59 4.92
CA SER A 23 -3.76 -6.41 5.43
C SER A 23 -2.83 -5.84 4.37
N VAL A 24 -3.15 -4.65 3.91
CA VAL A 24 -2.28 -3.86 3.03
C VAL A 24 -1.01 -3.47 3.77
N HIS A 25 -1.15 -3.11 5.05
CA HIS A 25 -0.05 -2.66 5.90
C HIS A 25 1.13 -3.64 5.91
N HIS A 26 0.84 -4.92 6.12
CA HIS A 26 1.86 -5.95 6.25
C HIS A 26 2.34 -6.51 4.90
N ASN A 27 1.48 -6.56 3.90
CA ASN A 27 1.77 -7.32 2.68
C ASN A 27 2.27 -6.46 1.52
N SER A 28 1.84 -5.20 1.39
CA SER A 28 2.02 -4.44 0.16
C SER A 28 3.49 -4.27 -0.26
N TYR A 29 4.34 -3.84 0.65
CA TYR A 29 5.77 -3.62 0.35
C TYR A 29 6.57 -4.91 0.22
N LEU A 30 6.18 -5.96 0.93
CA LEU A 30 6.76 -7.30 0.74
C LEU A 30 6.50 -7.79 -0.69
N LEU A 31 5.28 -7.62 -1.19
CA LEU A 31 4.91 -8.00 -2.55
C LEU A 31 5.65 -7.14 -3.60
N ALA A 32 5.84 -5.85 -3.33
CA ALA A 32 6.68 -5.00 -4.18
C ALA A 32 8.14 -5.49 -4.23
N ALA A 33 8.69 -5.95 -3.11
CA ALA A 33 10.05 -6.48 -3.07
C ALA A 33 10.22 -7.72 -3.97
N PHE A 34 9.23 -8.61 -4.04
CA PHE A 34 9.22 -9.72 -4.99
C PHE A 34 9.20 -9.24 -6.45
N LEU A 35 8.40 -8.23 -6.77
CA LEU A 35 8.33 -7.68 -8.14
C LEU A 35 9.64 -7.01 -8.54
N LEU A 36 10.28 -6.29 -7.63
CA LEU A 36 11.62 -5.73 -7.86
C LEU A 36 12.67 -6.83 -8.03
N ALA A 37 12.61 -7.88 -7.19
CA ALA A 37 13.51 -9.03 -7.34
C ALA A 37 13.32 -9.72 -8.69
N TYR A 38 12.08 -9.85 -9.17
CA TYR A 38 11.80 -10.35 -10.52
C TYR A 38 12.47 -9.49 -11.60
N ARG A 39 12.42 -8.18 -11.45
CA ARG A 39 13.03 -7.26 -12.41
C ARG A 39 14.53 -7.56 -12.66
N TYR A 40 15.26 -7.90 -11.59
CA TYR A 40 16.71 -8.17 -11.65
C TYR A 40 17.02 -9.65 -11.92
N LYS A 41 16.29 -10.56 -11.31
CA LYS A 41 16.60 -12.01 -11.36
C LYS A 41 15.86 -12.76 -12.45
N LYS A 42 14.78 -12.18 -12.99
CA LYS A 42 13.90 -12.80 -13.99
C LYS A 42 13.33 -14.17 -13.56
N ASN A 43 13.31 -14.46 -12.26
CA ASN A 43 12.71 -15.68 -11.74
C ASN A 43 11.18 -15.54 -11.71
N PRO A 44 10.43 -16.36 -12.46
CA PRO A 44 8.97 -16.24 -12.58
C PRO A 44 8.23 -16.45 -11.25
N VAL A 45 8.84 -17.16 -10.30
CA VAL A 45 8.25 -17.34 -8.95
C VAL A 45 8.05 -16.00 -8.25
N TYR A 46 9.00 -15.08 -8.38
CA TYR A 46 8.88 -13.76 -7.78
C TYR A 46 7.75 -12.93 -8.41
N LEU A 47 7.61 -12.99 -9.73
CA LEU A 47 6.50 -12.35 -10.41
C LEU A 47 5.16 -12.92 -9.93
N GLU A 48 5.05 -14.24 -9.87
CA GLU A 48 3.82 -14.92 -9.49
C GLU A 48 3.39 -14.58 -8.06
N ILE A 49 4.32 -14.57 -7.10
CA ILE A 49 4.04 -14.18 -5.71
C ILE A 49 3.55 -12.73 -5.64
N GLY A 50 4.28 -11.80 -6.24
CA GLY A 50 3.91 -10.38 -6.22
C GLY A 50 2.58 -10.11 -6.91
N ARG A 51 2.37 -10.70 -8.08
CA ARG A 51 1.13 -10.56 -8.86
C ARG A 51 -0.09 -11.12 -8.11
N ARG A 52 -0.04 -12.39 -7.69
CA ARG A 52 -1.17 -13.01 -6.99
C ARG A 52 -1.52 -12.29 -5.70
N GLY A 53 -0.50 -11.92 -4.90
CA GLY A 53 -0.75 -11.23 -3.65
C GLY A 53 -1.45 -9.88 -3.87
N LEU A 54 -0.98 -9.05 -4.81
CA LEU A 54 -1.61 -7.76 -5.10
C LEU A 54 -2.98 -7.92 -5.77
N GLU A 55 -3.15 -8.88 -6.66
CA GLU A 55 -4.48 -9.18 -7.25
C GLU A 55 -5.48 -9.60 -6.16
N THR A 56 -5.06 -10.38 -5.16
CA THR A 56 -5.90 -10.78 -4.02
C THR A 56 -6.31 -9.57 -3.17
N LEU A 57 -5.36 -8.71 -2.83
CA LEU A 57 -5.66 -7.46 -2.10
C LEU A 57 -6.63 -6.58 -2.90
N MET A 58 -6.39 -6.41 -4.19
CA MET A 58 -7.23 -5.55 -5.03
C MET A 58 -8.60 -6.16 -5.36
N ALA A 59 -8.77 -7.48 -5.26
CA ALA A 59 -10.08 -8.12 -5.35
C ALA A 59 -10.96 -7.81 -4.14
N ALA A 60 -10.37 -7.62 -2.96
CA ALA A 60 -11.06 -7.19 -1.76
C ALA A 60 -11.20 -5.66 -1.65
N TYR A 61 -10.37 -4.89 -2.34
CA TYR A 61 -10.36 -3.43 -2.26
C TYR A 61 -11.72 -2.82 -2.67
N PRO A 62 -12.32 -1.87 -1.92
CA PRO A 62 -11.73 -1.16 -0.77
C PRO A 62 -11.88 -1.84 0.60
N GLU A 63 -12.59 -2.99 0.70
CA GLU A 63 -12.86 -3.71 1.96
C GLU A 63 -11.66 -4.58 2.39
N THR A 64 -10.45 -4.04 2.28
CA THR A 64 -9.26 -4.69 2.80
C THR A 64 -9.20 -4.58 4.33
N GLU A 65 -8.38 -5.43 4.96
CA GLU A 65 -8.13 -5.31 6.39
C GLU A 65 -7.34 -4.03 6.66
N LEU A 66 -7.94 -3.12 7.42
CA LEU A 66 -7.34 -1.85 7.81
C LEU A 66 -6.69 -1.99 9.19
N GLU A 67 -5.38 -1.79 9.26
CA GLU A 67 -4.66 -1.69 10.52
C GLU A 67 -4.71 -0.26 11.08
N HIS A 68 -4.63 0.71 10.18
CA HIS A 68 -4.66 2.14 10.47
C HIS A 68 -5.82 2.81 9.71
N SER A 69 -5.62 3.99 9.17
CA SER A 69 -6.64 4.67 8.37
C SER A 69 -6.64 4.22 6.91
N GLU A 70 -7.73 4.48 6.21
CA GLU A 70 -7.79 4.30 4.75
C GLU A 70 -6.71 5.06 4.01
N THR A 71 -6.42 6.29 4.45
CA THR A 71 -5.39 7.12 3.82
C THR A 71 -4.04 6.45 3.90
N GLN A 72 -3.67 5.93 5.09
CA GLN A 72 -2.40 5.23 5.29
C GLN A 72 -2.30 3.97 4.42
N GLU A 73 -3.35 3.16 4.39
CA GLU A 73 -3.35 1.92 3.62
C GLU A 73 -3.30 2.19 2.11
N LYS A 74 -4.04 3.18 1.61
CA LYS A 74 -3.99 3.58 0.20
C LYS A 74 -2.61 4.12 -0.19
N CYS A 75 -1.97 4.94 0.65
CA CYS A 75 -0.62 5.42 0.41
C CYS A 75 0.38 4.28 0.20
N ARG A 76 0.23 3.18 0.94
CA ARG A 76 1.10 2.01 0.85
C ARG A 76 0.87 1.15 -0.40
N LEU A 77 -0.27 1.28 -1.09
CA LEU A 77 -0.56 0.53 -2.31
C LEU A 77 0.04 1.13 -3.58
N VAL A 78 0.32 2.42 -3.60
CA VAL A 78 0.74 3.12 -4.83
C VAL A 78 2.02 2.52 -5.42
N PHE A 79 3.07 2.40 -4.62
CA PHE A 79 4.34 1.83 -5.10
C PHE A 79 4.24 0.36 -5.52
N PRO A 80 3.65 -0.55 -4.72
CA PRO A 80 3.47 -1.94 -5.11
C PRO A 80 2.68 -2.13 -6.42
N LEU A 81 1.59 -1.38 -6.61
CA LEU A 81 0.79 -1.46 -7.83
C LEU A 81 1.54 -0.90 -9.05
N ALA A 82 2.30 0.18 -8.86
CA ALA A 82 3.18 0.69 -9.91
C ALA A 82 4.26 -0.33 -10.30
N ALA A 83 4.84 -1.03 -9.32
CA ALA A 83 5.81 -2.10 -9.57
C ALA A 83 5.17 -3.31 -10.27
N LEU A 84 3.92 -3.63 -9.93
CA LEU A 84 3.16 -4.69 -10.59
C LEU A 84 2.93 -4.36 -12.06
N TYR A 85 2.43 -3.15 -12.34
CA TYR A 85 2.25 -2.70 -13.72
C TYR A 85 3.57 -2.66 -14.49
N ASP A 86 4.66 -2.18 -13.88
CA ASP A 86 5.97 -2.18 -14.54
C ASP A 86 6.45 -3.59 -14.90
N ALA A 87 6.21 -4.56 -14.02
CA ALA A 87 6.62 -5.94 -14.23
C ALA A 87 5.80 -6.70 -15.30
N THR A 88 4.51 -6.37 -15.43
CA THR A 88 3.57 -7.14 -16.27
C THR A 88 3.15 -6.41 -17.52
N LYS A 89 3.12 -5.08 -17.51
CA LYS A 89 2.53 -4.21 -18.53
C LYS A 89 1.08 -4.57 -18.88
N ASP A 90 0.37 -5.22 -17.95
CA ASP A 90 -1.04 -5.58 -18.09
C ASP A 90 -1.91 -4.37 -17.73
N GLU A 91 -2.85 -4.02 -18.61
CA GLU A 91 -3.74 -2.87 -18.40
C GLU A 91 -4.62 -3.02 -17.14
N LYS A 92 -5.01 -4.25 -16.79
CA LYS A 92 -5.70 -4.54 -15.52
C LYS A 92 -4.92 -4.02 -14.31
N HIS A 93 -3.60 -4.20 -14.30
CA HIS A 93 -2.75 -3.75 -13.20
C HIS A 93 -2.55 -2.22 -13.21
N ARG A 94 -2.56 -1.62 -14.39
CA ARG A 94 -2.60 -0.18 -14.52
C ARG A 94 -3.89 0.40 -13.94
N GLU A 95 -5.04 -0.17 -14.28
CA GLU A 95 -6.34 0.23 -13.75
C GLU A 95 -6.40 0.15 -12.21
N MET A 96 -5.81 -0.90 -11.61
CA MET A 96 -5.70 -1.03 -10.16
C MET A 96 -4.94 0.15 -9.54
N LEU A 97 -3.80 0.53 -10.11
CA LEU A 97 -3.01 1.68 -9.67
C LEU A 97 -3.83 2.98 -9.75
N TYR A 98 -4.45 3.24 -10.90
CA TYR A 98 -5.23 4.46 -11.10
C TYR A 98 -6.44 4.54 -10.18
N ARG A 99 -7.11 3.40 -9.89
CA ARG A 99 -8.22 3.32 -8.95
C ARG A 99 -7.82 3.78 -7.56
N VAL A 100 -6.72 3.24 -7.02
CA VAL A 100 -6.24 3.61 -5.68
C VAL A 100 -5.83 5.08 -5.62
N VAL A 101 -5.13 5.58 -6.62
CA VAL A 101 -4.70 6.98 -6.64
C VAL A 101 -5.89 7.93 -6.82
N ALA A 102 -6.89 7.57 -7.63
CA ALA A 102 -8.12 8.35 -7.74
C ALA A 102 -8.90 8.42 -6.41
N ASP A 103 -8.85 7.37 -5.61
CA ASP A 103 -9.45 7.37 -4.27
C ASP A 103 -8.65 8.24 -3.28
N LEU A 104 -7.31 8.26 -3.38
CA LEU A 104 -6.48 9.20 -2.61
C LEU A 104 -6.78 10.66 -2.97
N GLU A 105 -6.96 10.97 -4.24
CA GLU A 105 -7.25 12.35 -4.69
C GLU A 105 -8.55 12.91 -4.10
N LYS A 106 -9.50 12.06 -3.68
CA LYS A 106 -10.74 12.49 -3.00
C LYS A 106 -10.47 13.10 -1.62
N VAL A 107 -9.37 12.73 -1.00
CA VAL A 107 -8.94 13.20 0.32
C VAL A 107 -7.65 14.03 0.26
N LYS A 108 -7.33 14.59 -0.91
CA LYS A 108 -6.16 15.45 -1.08
C LYS A 108 -6.39 16.82 -0.43
N HIS A 109 -5.40 17.27 0.32
CA HIS A 109 -5.36 18.61 0.89
C HIS A 109 -4.77 19.62 -0.10
N PRO A 110 -5.25 20.90 -0.13
CA PRO A 110 -4.72 21.92 -1.04
C PRO A 110 -3.21 22.20 -0.92
N SER A 111 -2.59 21.87 0.21
CA SER A 111 -1.14 21.97 0.40
C SER A 111 -0.32 20.92 -0.34
N GLY A 112 -0.96 19.90 -0.94
CA GLY A 112 -0.30 18.77 -1.58
C GLY A 112 -0.25 17.50 -0.73
N GLY A 113 -0.56 17.58 0.56
CA GLY A 113 -0.75 16.42 1.44
C GLY A 113 -2.14 15.80 1.32
N TYR A 114 -2.48 14.96 2.27
CA TYR A 114 -3.75 14.22 2.28
C TYR A 114 -4.42 14.33 3.65
N TYR A 115 -5.75 14.32 3.67
CA TYR A 115 -6.52 14.23 4.90
C TYR A 115 -6.51 12.81 5.44
N GLU A 116 -6.51 12.68 6.76
CA GLU A 116 -6.73 11.39 7.43
C GLU A 116 -8.18 10.95 7.21
N TRP A 117 -8.39 9.69 6.86
CA TRP A 117 -9.71 9.15 6.60
C TRP A 117 -9.82 7.68 6.99
N ASP A 118 -10.80 7.38 7.84
CA ASP A 118 -11.29 6.03 8.11
C ASP A 118 -12.62 5.82 7.39
N THR A 119 -12.92 4.59 7.03
CA THR A 119 -14.29 4.18 6.64
C THR A 119 -15.20 4.08 7.87
N GLU A 120 -16.48 3.84 7.63
CA GLU A 120 -17.41 3.37 8.67
C GLU A 120 -16.87 2.10 9.37
N TYR A 121 -16.13 1.30 8.63
CA TYR A 121 -15.36 0.17 9.13
C TYR A 121 -14.01 0.67 9.64
N ARG A 122 -13.97 1.07 10.90
CA ARG A 122 -12.78 1.67 11.49
C ARG A 122 -11.56 0.77 11.41
N ALA A 123 -10.48 1.37 11.03
CA ALA A 123 -9.17 0.77 11.15
C ALA A 123 -8.92 0.33 12.60
N LYS A 124 -8.33 -0.85 12.74
CA LYS A 124 -8.13 -1.55 14.02
C LYS A 124 -7.51 -0.68 15.12
N TYR A 125 -6.63 0.24 14.73
CA TYR A 125 -5.87 1.10 15.65
C TYR A 125 -6.24 2.58 15.57
N SER A 126 -7.15 3.00 14.70
CA SER A 126 -7.43 4.41 14.42
C SER A 126 -7.93 5.25 15.60
N ARG A 127 -8.32 4.62 16.70
CA ARG A 127 -8.73 5.31 17.95
C ARG A 127 -8.17 4.69 19.21
N VAL A 128 -7.18 3.86 19.08
CA VAL A 128 -6.53 3.28 20.25
C VAL A 128 -5.44 4.23 20.71
N SER A 129 -5.45 4.57 21.98
CA SER A 129 -4.31 5.23 22.60
C SER A 129 -3.07 4.35 22.40
N SER A 130 -2.19 4.79 21.54
CA SER A 130 -0.93 4.12 21.26
C SER A 130 0.23 5.10 21.43
N THR A 131 1.42 4.61 21.34
CA THR A 131 2.62 5.45 21.31
C THR A 131 2.81 6.18 19.98
N GLU A 132 1.98 5.91 18.99
CA GLU A 132 2.05 6.51 17.66
C GLU A 132 1.01 7.63 17.51
N CYS A 133 1.48 8.86 17.32
CA CYS A 133 0.63 10.04 17.23
C CYS A 133 -0.37 9.99 16.07
N SER A 134 -0.01 9.34 14.97
CA SER A 134 -0.84 9.17 13.78
C SER A 134 -2.17 8.47 14.06
N LEU A 135 -2.21 7.63 15.10
CA LEU A 135 -3.41 6.90 15.51
C LEU A 135 -4.41 7.76 16.30
N LEU A 136 -4.06 8.99 16.59
CA LEU A 136 -4.91 9.94 17.33
C LEU A 136 -5.64 10.91 16.40
N THR A 137 -5.35 10.89 15.10
CA THR A 137 -6.01 11.77 14.14
C THR A 137 -7.44 11.34 13.88
N GLU A 138 -8.30 12.31 13.65
CA GLU A 138 -9.71 12.13 13.32
C GLU A 138 -9.91 12.30 11.80
N ASN A 139 -11.02 11.79 11.28
CA ASN A 139 -11.39 12.02 9.90
C ASN A 139 -11.47 13.51 9.57
N GLY A 140 -10.81 13.91 8.48
CA GLY A 140 -10.72 15.28 8.03
C GLY A 140 -9.58 16.09 8.63
N ASP A 141 -8.78 15.51 9.54
CA ASP A 141 -7.55 16.14 9.99
C ASP A 141 -6.51 16.15 8.84
N PRO A 142 -5.72 17.22 8.71
CA PRO A 142 -4.60 17.21 7.77
C PRO A 142 -3.59 16.15 8.20
N VAL A 143 -3.23 15.28 7.29
CA VAL A 143 -2.22 14.26 7.60
C VAL A 143 -0.86 14.90 7.67
N ALA A 144 -0.38 15.06 8.88
CA ALA A 144 0.99 15.48 9.17
C ALA A 144 1.92 14.29 9.46
N ASP A 145 1.42 13.06 9.31
CA ASP A 145 2.21 11.87 9.55
C ASP A 145 3.13 11.57 8.38
N LEU A 146 4.31 12.15 8.45
CA LEU A 146 5.36 11.95 7.45
C LEU A 146 5.98 10.55 7.51
N LEU A 147 5.81 9.84 8.62
CA LEU A 147 6.47 8.54 8.81
C LEU A 147 5.62 7.37 8.28
N TYR A 148 4.32 7.37 8.57
CA TYR A 148 3.46 6.22 8.31
C TYR A 148 2.46 6.39 7.16
N SER A 149 2.23 7.62 6.72
CA SER A 149 1.28 7.91 5.64
C SER A 149 1.96 8.51 4.41
N VAL A 150 2.15 9.81 4.40
CA VAL A 150 2.52 10.54 3.18
C VAL A 150 3.94 10.26 2.69
N ASN A 151 4.84 9.80 3.53
CA ASN A 151 6.22 9.45 3.12
C ASN A 151 6.31 8.26 2.14
N TRP A 152 5.27 7.45 2.03
CA TRP A 152 5.21 6.37 1.04
C TRP A 152 4.93 6.88 -0.37
N LEU A 153 4.33 8.06 -0.49
CA LEU A 153 3.88 8.61 -1.77
C LEU A 153 5.01 9.16 -2.65
N PRO A 154 6.08 9.80 -2.14
CA PRO A 154 7.17 10.27 -3.01
C PRO A 154 7.76 9.16 -3.86
N ILE A 155 8.07 8.00 -3.27
CA ILE A 155 8.56 6.85 -4.04
C ILE A 155 7.45 6.23 -4.89
N GLY A 156 6.23 6.17 -4.37
CA GLY A 156 5.07 5.62 -5.08
C GLY A 156 4.78 6.38 -6.36
N PHE A 157 4.63 7.68 -6.29
CA PHE A 157 4.33 8.52 -7.47
C PHE A 157 5.51 8.62 -8.44
N ALA A 158 6.76 8.70 -7.94
CA ALA A 158 7.92 8.67 -8.81
C ALA A 158 8.00 7.36 -9.62
N TYR A 159 7.72 6.23 -8.96
CA TYR A 159 7.73 4.93 -9.64
C TYR A 159 6.52 4.75 -10.57
N ALA A 160 5.36 5.27 -10.18
CA ALA A 160 4.17 5.28 -11.04
C ALA A 160 4.41 6.11 -12.32
N TYR A 161 5.04 7.27 -12.21
CA TYR A 161 5.48 8.04 -13.37
C TYR A 161 6.46 7.27 -14.25
N TYR A 162 7.47 6.65 -13.64
CA TYR A 162 8.43 5.80 -14.35
C TYR A 162 7.76 4.65 -15.11
N ALA A 163 6.80 3.96 -14.47
CA ALA A 163 6.14 2.79 -15.03
C ALA A 163 5.15 3.11 -16.15
N THR A 164 4.45 4.26 -16.05
CA THR A 164 3.34 4.66 -16.93
C THR A 164 3.71 5.73 -17.94
N GLY A 165 4.67 6.60 -17.62
CA GLY A 165 4.97 7.81 -18.39
C GLY A 165 3.91 8.91 -18.26
N ASP A 166 2.92 8.77 -17.37
CA ASP A 166 1.81 9.70 -17.23
C ASP A 166 2.21 10.92 -16.38
N GLU A 167 2.13 12.11 -16.97
CA GLU A 167 2.47 13.39 -16.31
C GLU A 167 1.61 13.68 -15.08
N TRP A 168 0.44 13.06 -14.94
CA TRP A 168 -0.38 13.15 -13.76
C TRP A 168 0.41 12.68 -12.51
N PHE A 169 1.05 11.52 -12.56
CA PHE A 169 1.88 11.03 -11.45
C PHE A 169 3.08 11.93 -11.15
N ARG A 170 3.67 12.52 -12.19
CA ARG A 170 4.75 13.50 -12.00
C ARG A 170 4.27 14.76 -11.27
N GLN A 171 3.05 15.22 -11.56
CA GLN A 171 2.47 16.35 -10.84
C GLN A 171 2.18 15.98 -9.39
N LEU A 172 1.57 14.81 -9.13
CA LEU A 172 1.33 14.32 -7.76
C LEU A 172 2.61 14.17 -6.97
N TRP A 173 3.68 13.71 -7.62
CA TRP A 173 5.01 13.64 -7.00
C TRP A 173 5.53 15.02 -6.59
N LYS A 174 5.39 16.03 -7.44
CA LYS A 174 5.79 17.40 -7.10
C LYS A 174 5.01 17.98 -5.94
N ASP A 175 3.70 17.73 -5.93
CA ASP A 175 2.81 18.23 -4.89
C ASP A 175 3.20 17.64 -3.53
N ILE A 176 3.39 16.31 -3.45
CA ILE A 176 3.73 15.65 -2.19
C ILE A 176 5.15 15.98 -1.70
N VAL A 177 6.13 16.10 -2.60
CA VAL A 177 7.50 16.51 -2.24
C VAL A 177 7.52 17.97 -1.79
N GLY A 178 6.67 18.82 -2.35
CA GLY A 178 6.51 20.20 -1.92
C GLY A 178 5.81 20.35 -0.57
N PHE A 179 5.02 19.35 -0.17
CA PHE A 179 4.37 19.28 1.13
C PHE A 179 5.33 18.80 2.25
N CYS A 180 6.18 17.81 1.96
CA CYS A 180 7.18 17.28 2.90
C CYS A 180 8.35 18.25 3.09
#